data_a3aebb5cdee48b2b393feec26a4d1041
#
_entry.id   a3aebb5cdee48b2b393feec26a4d1041
#
_cell.length_a   1.000
_cell.length_b   1.000
_cell.length_c   1.000
_cell.angle_alpha   90.00
_cell.angle_beta   90.00
_cell.angle_gamma   90.00
#
_symmetry.space_group_name_H-M   'P 1'
#
loop_
_entity.id
_entity.type
_entity.pdbx_description
1 polymer ?
#
loop_
_entity_poly.entity_id
_entity_poly.type
_entity_poly.pdbx_seq_one_letter_code
_entity_poly.pdbx_strand_id
1 'polypeptide(L)'
;MTAAAWGCVAGWIAATALLWMVVRLRTRLELVARADHELRGPITAIGFAVAALRREPGGLRRALAFEAELERMRAGLADLEAARSGDRLPPRSVPVGVDRLTRVVAAGWRPAAHAGGRKLRFRWEGAPATVRADSGRLAQAFGNLLANAVEHGSGPVELWGSRDETSVRVEVRNAGVKRARAKPAGRAAGREQQRGRGLAIAARSIEDAGGTLRVEHDPEGGTVASVELPLAEP
;
A
#
# COMPACT_ATOMS: atom_id res chain seq x y z
N MET A 1 17.75 1.85 56.20
CA MET A 1 17.17 1.10 55.06
C MET A 1 18.35 0.67 54.20
N THR A 2 18.50 -0.65 54.03
CA THR A 2 19.67 -1.22 53.31
C THR A 2 19.51 -1.10 51.79
N ALA A 3 20.63 -0.99 51.06
CA ALA A 3 20.63 -0.91 49.59
C ALA A 3 19.81 -2.06 48.92
N ALA A 4 19.74 -3.22 49.59
CA ALA A 4 18.92 -4.35 49.17
C ALA A 4 17.41 -4.03 49.21
N ALA A 5 16.90 -3.24 50.14
CA ALA A 5 15.49 -2.85 50.19
C ALA A 5 15.09 -1.92 49.01
N TRP A 6 15.97 -1.01 48.62
CA TRP A 6 15.79 -0.15 47.44
C TRP A 6 15.80 -0.94 46.13
N GLY A 7 16.64 -1.97 46.01
CA GLY A 7 16.68 -2.87 44.87
C GLY A 7 15.36 -3.66 44.71
N CYS A 8 14.80 -4.18 45.81
CA CYS A 8 13.52 -4.87 45.78
C CYS A 8 12.36 -3.94 45.34
N VAL A 9 12.30 -2.71 45.86
CA VAL A 9 11.24 -1.74 45.50
C VAL A 9 11.34 -1.35 44.03
N ALA A 10 12.55 -1.07 43.53
CA ALA A 10 12.76 -0.78 42.12
C ALA A 10 12.37 -1.94 41.20
N GLY A 11 12.68 -3.19 41.59
CA GLY A 11 12.27 -4.41 40.86
C GLY A 11 10.75 -4.55 40.81
N TRP A 12 10.02 -4.32 41.92
CA TRP A 12 8.57 -4.36 41.94
C TRP A 12 7.92 -3.28 41.08
N ILE A 13 8.46 -2.04 41.06
CA ILE A 13 7.98 -0.96 40.22
C ILE A 13 8.20 -1.31 38.74
N ALA A 14 9.37 -1.84 38.37
CA ALA A 14 9.63 -2.27 37.00
C ALA A 14 8.72 -3.40 36.56
N ALA A 15 8.49 -4.40 37.41
CA ALA A 15 7.59 -5.52 37.12
C ALA A 15 6.14 -5.08 36.93
N THR A 16 5.63 -4.19 37.81
CA THR A 16 4.26 -3.65 37.69
C THR A 16 4.11 -2.76 36.46
N ALA A 17 5.09 -1.96 36.11
CA ALA A 17 5.09 -1.14 34.91
C ALA A 17 5.09 -2.02 33.63
N LEU A 18 5.89 -3.09 33.63
CA LEU A 18 5.93 -4.04 32.52
C LEU A 18 4.59 -4.78 32.36
N LEU A 19 4.03 -5.26 33.48
CA LEU A 19 2.72 -5.93 33.50
C LEU A 19 1.63 -4.97 32.96
N TRP A 20 1.60 -3.73 33.42
CA TRP A 20 0.67 -2.72 32.95
C TRP A 20 0.82 -2.44 31.44
N MET A 21 2.07 -2.35 30.96
CA MET A 21 2.37 -2.17 29.54
C MET A 21 1.88 -3.35 28.71
N VAL A 22 2.08 -4.60 29.17
CA VAL A 22 1.61 -5.82 28.49
C VAL A 22 0.08 -5.86 28.46
N VAL A 23 -0.60 -5.56 29.57
CA VAL A 23 -2.07 -5.53 29.63
C VAL A 23 -2.61 -4.46 28.66
N ARG A 24 -2.02 -3.28 28.67
CA ARG A 24 -2.43 -2.19 27.76
C ARG A 24 -2.19 -2.50 26.28
N LEU A 25 -1.13 -3.22 25.95
CA LEU A 25 -0.88 -3.71 24.60
C LEU A 25 -1.91 -4.76 24.18
N ARG A 26 -2.23 -5.71 25.07
CA ARG A 26 -3.25 -6.74 24.80
C ARG A 26 -4.62 -6.13 24.55
N THR A 27 -5.07 -5.21 25.39
CA THR A 27 -6.37 -4.53 25.20
C THR A 27 -6.42 -3.75 23.89
N ARG A 28 -5.33 -3.12 23.44
CA ARG A 28 -5.28 -2.47 22.13
C ARG A 28 -5.38 -3.46 20.97
N LEU A 29 -4.70 -4.61 21.07
CA LEU A 29 -4.77 -5.67 20.07
C LEU A 29 -6.17 -6.30 19.99
N GLU A 30 -6.85 -6.47 21.11
CA GLU A 30 -8.23 -6.96 21.16
C GLU A 30 -9.23 -5.98 20.53
N LEU A 31 -9.05 -4.67 20.76
CA LEU A 31 -9.88 -3.64 20.12
C LEU A 31 -9.70 -3.66 18.59
N VAL A 32 -8.48 -3.80 18.10
CA VAL A 32 -8.20 -3.91 16.66
C VAL A 32 -8.83 -5.18 16.07
N ALA A 33 -8.75 -6.32 16.80
CA ALA A 33 -9.37 -7.56 16.35
C ALA A 33 -10.89 -7.47 16.25
N ARG A 34 -11.52 -6.81 17.22
CA ARG A 34 -12.98 -6.60 17.21
C ARG A 34 -13.38 -5.66 16.06
N ALA A 35 -12.66 -4.56 15.87
CA ALA A 35 -12.89 -3.64 14.77
C ALA A 35 -12.74 -4.31 13.38
N ASP A 36 -11.70 -5.16 13.20
CA ASP A 36 -11.52 -5.93 11.97
C ASP A 36 -12.72 -6.85 11.71
N HIS A 37 -13.16 -7.59 12.72
CA HIS A 37 -14.31 -8.49 12.59
C HIS A 37 -15.61 -7.73 12.28
N GLU A 38 -15.84 -6.59 12.94
CA GLU A 38 -17.01 -5.75 12.73
C GLU A 38 -17.03 -5.07 11.36
N LEU A 39 -15.87 -4.78 10.76
CA LEU A 39 -15.77 -4.14 9.45
C LEU A 39 -15.92 -5.13 8.29
N ARG A 40 -15.64 -6.42 8.47
CA ARG A 40 -15.78 -7.44 7.40
C ARG A 40 -17.22 -7.56 6.88
N GLY A 41 -18.20 -7.51 7.77
CA GLY A 41 -19.62 -7.56 7.40
C GLY A 41 -20.04 -6.40 6.49
N PRO A 42 -19.88 -5.14 6.91
CA PRO A 42 -20.18 -3.96 6.08
C PRO A 42 -19.43 -3.94 4.75
N ILE A 43 -18.15 -4.30 4.72
CA ILE A 43 -17.35 -4.35 3.48
C ILE A 43 -17.91 -5.39 2.51
N THR A 44 -18.35 -6.53 3.02
CA THR A 44 -19.01 -7.57 2.20
C THR A 44 -20.33 -7.07 1.66
N ALA A 45 -21.15 -6.42 2.48
CA ALA A 45 -22.44 -5.84 2.07
C ALA A 45 -22.25 -4.76 0.98
N ILE A 46 -21.27 -3.87 1.12
CA ILE A 46 -20.92 -2.89 0.10
C ILE A 46 -20.45 -3.60 -1.19
N GLY A 47 -19.71 -4.70 -1.08
CA GLY A 47 -19.32 -5.52 -2.24
C GLY A 47 -20.52 -6.04 -3.04
N PHE A 48 -21.54 -6.52 -2.35
CA PHE A 48 -22.80 -6.92 -3.02
C PHE A 48 -23.53 -5.75 -3.67
N ALA A 49 -23.59 -4.58 -3.02
CA ALA A 49 -24.19 -3.37 -3.58
C ALA A 49 -23.44 -2.90 -4.84
N VAL A 50 -22.11 -2.95 -4.84
CA VAL A 50 -21.27 -2.63 -6.00
C VAL A 50 -21.48 -3.62 -7.13
N ALA A 51 -21.59 -4.92 -6.83
CA ALA A 51 -21.91 -5.94 -7.82
C ALA A 51 -23.31 -5.76 -8.44
N ALA A 52 -24.28 -5.29 -7.65
CA ALA A 52 -25.60 -4.91 -8.16
C ALA A 52 -25.53 -3.67 -9.08
N LEU A 53 -24.77 -2.65 -8.69
CA LEU A 53 -24.57 -1.43 -9.46
C LEU A 53 -23.95 -1.71 -10.84
N ARG A 54 -23.08 -2.74 -10.97
CA ARG A 54 -22.54 -3.17 -12.28
C ARG A 54 -23.61 -3.61 -13.28
N ARG A 55 -24.75 -4.10 -12.79
CA ARG A 55 -25.85 -4.60 -13.64
C ARG A 55 -26.77 -3.48 -14.10
N GLU A 56 -26.65 -2.27 -13.51
CA GLU A 56 -27.44 -1.11 -13.92
C GLU A 56 -26.91 -0.49 -15.21
N PRO A 57 -27.78 0.01 -16.10
CA PRO A 57 -27.36 0.76 -17.28
C PRO A 57 -26.53 2.00 -16.87
N GLY A 58 -25.29 2.08 -17.33
CA GLY A 58 -24.36 3.17 -16.97
C GLY A 58 -23.70 3.05 -15.59
N GLY A 59 -24.00 2.01 -14.81
CA GLY A 59 -23.45 1.77 -13.47
C GLY A 59 -22.00 1.26 -13.48
N LEU A 60 -21.53 0.67 -14.58
CA LEU A 60 -20.23 0.00 -14.68
C LEU A 60 -19.04 0.89 -14.23
N ARG A 61 -19.02 2.15 -14.66
CA ARG A 61 -17.93 3.08 -14.29
C ARG A 61 -17.90 3.37 -12.80
N ARG A 62 -19.08 3.56 -12.18
CA ARG A 62 -19.21 3.79 -10.73
C ARG A 62 -18.85 2.53 -9.95
N ALA A 63 -19.31 1.36 -10.40
CA ALA A 63 -19.01 0.08 -9.78
C ALA A 63 -17.49 -0.20 -9.76
N LEU A 64 -16.78 0.03 -10.87
CA LEU A 64 -15.32 -0.13 -10.93
C LEU A 64 -14.56 0.80 -9.98
N ALA A 65 -15.03 2.03 -9.80
CA ALA A 65 -14.42 2.95 -8.83
C ALA A 65 -14.61 2.46 -7.39
N PHE A 66 -15.81 1.98 -7.04
CA PHE A 66 -16.11 1.43 -5.72
C PHE A 66 -15.41 0.09 -5.48
N GLU A 67 -15.27 -0.77 -6.50
CA GLU A 67 -14.50 -2.02 -6.40
C GLU A 67 -13.03 -1.75 -6.04
N ALA A 68 -12.40 -0.75 -6.68
CA ALA A 68 -11.03 -0.36 -6.36
C ALA A 68 -10.88 0.12 -4.91
N GLU A 69 -11.86 0.87 -4.39
CA GLU A 69 -11.86 1.32 -3.00
C GLU A 69 -12.10 0.18 -2.01
N LEU A 70 -13.02 -0.74 -2.33
CA LEU A 70 -13.25 -1.94 -1.53
C LEU A 70 -12.01 -2.83 -1.43
N GLU A 71 -11.30 -3.04 -2.54
CA GLU A 71 -10.06 -3.81 -2.52
C GLU A 71 -8.98 -3.12 -1.68
N ARG A 72 -8.92 -1.79 -1.71
CA ARG A 72 -8.02 -1.01 -0.85
C ARG A 72 -8.35 -1.17 0.63
N MET A 73 -9.65 -1.15 0.98
CA MET A 73 -10.10 -1.38 2.36
C MET A 73 -9.80 -2.80 2.83
N ARG A 74 -10.05 -3.81 1.99
CA ARG A 74 -9.73 -5.21 2.28
C ARG A 74 -8.24 -5.43 2.51
N ALA A 75 -7.41 -4.85 1.66
CA ALA A 75 -5.96 -4.90 1.81
C ALA A 75 -5.50 -4.27 3.14
N GLY A 76 -6.04 -3.10 3.50
CA GLY A 76 -5.75 -2.45 4.78
C GLY A 76 -6.16 -3.28 6.00
N LEU A 77 -7.30 -3.98 5.94
CA LEU A 77 -7.72 -4.90 7.00
C LEU A 77 -6.81 -6.13 7.09
N ALA A 78 -6.43 -6.72 5.96
CA ALA A 78 -5.49 -7.84 5.92
C ALA A 78 -4.13 -7.47 6.52
N ASP A 79 -3.63 -6.25 6.26
CA ASP A 79 -2.41 -5.74 6.87
C ASP A 79 -2.52 -5.57 8.37
N LEU A 80 -3.68 -5.10 8.87
CA LEU A 80 -3.95 -4.99 10.31
C LEU A 80 -4.00 -6.36 10.97
N GLU A 81 -4.61 -7.35 10.34
CA GLU A 81 -4.67 -8.72 10.83
C GLU A 81 -3.28 -9.37 10.87
N ALA A 82 -2.49 -9.21 9.82
CA ALA A 82 -1.10 -9.69 9.76
C ALA A 82 -0.21 -9.03 10.82
N ALA A 83 -0.39 -7.73 11.06
CA ALA A 83 0.32 -7.01 12.12
C ALA A 83 -0.07 -7.48 13.53
N ARG A 84 -1.32 -7.91 13.72
CA ARG A 84 -1.85 -8.38 15.00
C ARG A 84 -1.43 -9.81 15.34
N SER A 85 -1.52 -10.73 14.38
CA SER A 85 -1.28 -12.15 14.61
C SER A 85 0.18 -12.47 14.89
N GLY A 86 1.10 -11.55 14.58
CA GLY A 86 2.54 -11.83 14.68
C GLY A 86 2.98 -12.93 13.72
N ASP A 87 2.01 -13.64 13.15
CA ASP A 87 2.19 -14.66 12.13
C ASP A 87 2.36 -13.95 10.77
N ARG A 88 3.59 -13.53 10.53
CA ARG A 88 3.99 -13.34 9.16
C ARG A 88 4.06 -14.71 8.53
N LEU A 89 2.95 -15.14 7.96
CA LEU A 89 3.04 -16.18 6.94
C LEU A 89 4.15 -15.73 5.99
N PRO A 90 5.20 -16.55 5.81
CA PRO A 90 6.26 -16.18 4.88
C PRO A 90 5.59 -15.82 3.56
N PRO A 91 6.02 -14.73 2.89
CA PRO A 91 5.41 -14.32 1.63
C PRO A 91 5.42 -15.53 0.70
N ARG A 92 4.28 -15.84 0.10
CA ARG A 92 4.17 -16.92 -0.88
C ARG A 92 4.99 -16.52 -2.11
N SER A 93 6.29 -16.79 -2.06
CA SER A 93 7.19 -16.50 -3.16
C SER A 93 6.95 -17.49 -4.30
N VAL A 94 6.13 -17.05 -5.27
CA VAL A 94 5.82 -17.78 -6.51
C VAL A 94 6.35 -17.01 -7.72
N PRO A 95 6.56 -17.65 -8.86
CA PRO A 95 6.86 -16.94 -10.11
C PRO A 95 5.71 -16.00 -10.50
N VAL A 96 5.98 -14.72 -10.67
CA VAL A 96 5.00 -13.68 -11.03
C VAL A 96 5.49 -12.93 -12.27
N GLY A 97 4.69 -12.92 -13.33
CA GLY A 97 4.93 -12.09 -14.53
C GLY A 97 4.62 -10.62 -14.23
N VAL A 98 5.66 -9.81 -14.09
CA VAL A 98 5.55 -8.40 -13.70
C VAL A 98 4.87 -7.56 -14.78
N ASP A 99 5.16 -7.82 -16.05
CA ASP A 99 4.53 -7.18 -17.21
C ASP A 99 3.01 -7.37 -17.21
N ARG A 100 2.57 -8.58 -16.90
CA ARG A 100 1.16 -8.93 -16.82
C ARG A 100 0.49 -8.33 -15.60
N LEU A 101 1.15 -8.42 -14.43
CA LEU A 101 0.64 -7.88 -13.18
C LEU A 101 0.45 -6.37 -13.27
N THR A 102 1.48 -5.63 -13.69
CA THR A 102 1.44 -4.17 -13.81
C THR A 102 0.40 -3.70 -14.83
N ARG A 103 0.22 -4.45 -15.93
CA ARG A 103 -0.84 -4.18 -16.91
C ARG A 103 -2.24 -4.30 -16.30
N VAL A 104 -2.49 -5.35 -15.49
CA VAL A 104 -3.77 -5.57 -14.81
C VAL A 104 -4.01 -4.47 -13.77
N VAL A 105 -3.01 -4.16 -12.96
CA VAL A 105 -3.09 -3.09 -11.97
C VAL A 105 -3.37 -1.74 -12.64
N ALA A 106 -2.65 -1.40 -13.71
CA ALA A 106 -2.88 -0.16 -14.46
C ALA A 106 -4.29 -0.10 -15.05
N ALA A 107 -4.79 -1.22 -15.59
CA ALA A 107 -6.16 -1.30 -16.13
C ALA A 107 -7.21 -1.04 -15.05
N GLY A 108 -7.02 -1.60 -13.84
CA GLY A 108 -7.90 -1.37 -12.69
C GLY A 108 -7.91 0.09 -12.21
N TRP A 109 -6.78 0.80 -12.33
CA TRP A 109 -6.65 2.19 -11.89
C TRP A 109 -7.10 3.23 -12.93
N ARG A 110 -7.26 2.87 -14.22
CA ARG A 110 -7.71 3.81 -15.26
C ARG A 110 -9.02 4.53 -14.94
N PRO A 111 -10.08 3.85 -14.43
CA PRO A 111 -11.32 4.53 -14.08
C PRO A 111 -11.14 5.58 -12.98
N ALA A 112 -10.37 5.25 -11.92
CA ALA A 112 -10.10 6.16 -10.82
C ALA A 112 -9.27 7.37 -11.29
N ALA A 113 -8.23 7.16 -12.10
CA ALA A 113 -7.45 8.23 -12.70
C ALA A 113 -8.32 9.14 -13.56
N HIS A 114 -9.18 8.57 -14.41
CA HIS A 114 -10.10 9.34 -15.26
C HIS A 114 -11.11 10.16 -14.44
N ALA A 115 -11.68 9.58 -13.37
CA ALA A 115 -12.57 10.29 -12.46
C ALA A 115 -11.87 11.49 -11.79
N GLY A 116 -10.57 11.38 -11.51
CA GLY A 116 -9.71 12.47 -11.04
C GLY A 116 -9.23 13.43 -12.14
N GLY A 117 -9.77 13.34 -13.36
CA GLY A 117 -9.37 14.19 -14.51
C GLY A 117 -8.00 13.88 -15.09
N ARG A 118 -7.46 12.69 -14.84
CA ARG A 118 -6.10 12.30 -15.25
C ARG A 118 -6.10 11.18 -16.27
N LYS A 119 -5.06 11.13 -17.10
CA LYS A 119 -4.82 10.04 -18.05
C LYS A 119 -3.78 9.12 -17.44
N LEU A 120 -4.11 7.83 -17.25
CA LEU A 120 -3.16 6.79 -16.89
C LEU A 120 -2.71 6.04 -18.14
N ARG A 121 -1.39 6.09 -18.41
CA ARG A 121 -0.74 5.38 -19.50
C ARG A 121 0.04 4.20 -18.94
N PHE A 122 0.03 3.09 -19.67
CA PHE A 122 0.87 1.93 -19.38
C PHE A 122 1.78 1.67 -20.57
N ARG A 123 3.07 1.48 -20.31
CA ARG A 123 4.09 1.09 -21.30
C ARG A 123 4.95 -0.01 -20.71
N TRP A 124 5.30 -0.94 -21.55
CA TRP A 124 6.24 -2.02 -21.22
C TRP A 124 7.26 -2.15 -22.33
N GLU A 125 8.53 -2.18 -21.98
CA GLU A 125 9.66 -2.28 -22.92
C GLU A 125 10.45 -3.56 -22.64
N GLY A 126 10.83 -4.23 -23.70
CA GLY A 126 11.56 -5.50 -23.63
C GLY A 126 10.68 -6.74 -23.49
N ALA A 127 11.32 -7.87 -23.20
CA ALA A 127 10.67 -9.16 -23.04
C ALA A 127 9.84 -9.23 -21.73
N PRO A 128 8.86 -10.16 -21.63
CA PRO A 128 8.18 -10.43 -20.37
C PRO A 128 9.17 -10.75 -19.24
N ALA A 129 8.88 -10.30 -18.03
CA ALA A 129 9.75 -10.46 -16.87
C ALA A 129 9.05 -11.21 -15.75
N THR A 130 9.71 -12.24 -15.23
CA THR A 130 9.23 -13.04 -14.10
C THR A 130 10.13 -12.79 -12.89
N VAL A 131 9.51 -12.55 -11.73
CA VAL A 131 10.17 -12.40 -10.43
C VAL A 131 9.57 -13.38 -9.44
N ARG A 132 10.29 -13.68 -8.36
CA ARG A 132 9.73 -14.48 -7.25
C ARG A 132 9.15 -13.54 -6.21
N ALA A 133 7.82 -13.55 -6.06
CA ALA A 133 7.12 -12.66 -5.13
C ALA A 133 5.76 -13.22 -4.71
N ASP A 134 5.15 -12.60 -3.71
CA ASP A 134 3.71 -12.73 -3.47
C ASP A 134 2.96 -11.80 -4.42
N SER A 135 2.18 -12.36 -5.33
CA SER A 135 1.47 -11.61 -6.38
C SER A 135 0.48 -10.58 -5.80
N GLY A 136 -0.18 -10.91 -4.69
CA GLY A 136 -1.12 -10.01 -4.01
C GLY A 136 -0.42 -8.83 -3.38
N ARG A 137 0.68 -9.07 -2.65
CA ARG A 137 1.49 -8.01 -2.05
C ARG A 137 2.14 -7.12 -3.09
N LEU A 138 2.63 -7.70 -4.19
CA LEU A 138 3.24 -6.93 -5.27
C LEU A 138 2.18 -6.08 -6.02
N ALA A 139 0.98 -6.63 -6.26
CA ALA A 139 -0.15 -5.88 -6.80
C ALA A 139 -0.55 -4.71 -5.89
N GLN A 140 -0.59 -4.94 -4.57
CA GLN A 140 -0.86 -3.91 -3.56
C GLN A 140 0.23 -2.82 -3.57
N ALA A 141 1.50 -3.19 -3.69
CA ALA A 141 2.60 -2.24 -3.78
C ALA A 141 2.41 -1.29 -4.98
N PHE A 142 2.22 -1.83 -6.18
CA PHE A 142 1.97 -1.02 -7.38
C PHE A 142 0.67 -0.22 -7.27
N GLY A 143 -0.38 -0.78 -6.66
CA GLY A 143 -1.63 -0.07 -6.37
C GLY A 143 -1.40 1.14 -5.47
N ASN A 144 -0.62 1.02 -4.40
CA ASN A 144 -0.28 2.12 -3.50
C ASN A 144 0.55 3.22 -4.20
N LEU A 145 1.48 2.83 -5.09
CA LEU A 145 2.25 3.80 -5.89
C LEU A 145 1.35 4.56 -6.88
N LEU A 146 0.43 3.86 -7.55
CA LEU A 146 -0.55 4.49 -8.45
C LEU A 146 -1.54 5.37 -7.69
N ALA A 147 -2.03 4.93 -6.52
CA ALA A 147 -2.86 5.75 -5.63
C ALA A 147 -2.19 7.08 -5.32
N ASN A 148 -0.93 7.01 -4.87
CA ASN A 148 -0.14 8.18 -4.55
C ASN A 148 0.03 9.12 -5.77
N ALA A 149 0.31 8.57 -6.94
CA ALA A 149 0.46 9.33 -8.18
C ALA A 149 -0.86 9.97 -8.63
N VAL A 150 -1.99 9.26 -8.49
CA VAL A 150 -3.33 9.76 -8.85
C VAL A 150 -3.84 10.79 -7.85
N GLU A 151 -3.62 10.64 -6.56
CA GLU A 151 -4.12 11.54 -5.53
C GLU A 151 -3.31 12.84 -5.44
N HIS A 152 -2.00 12.77 -5.66
CA HIS A 152 -1.09 13.89 -5.40
C HIS A 152 -0.47 14.52 -6.64
N GLY A 153 -0.47 13.83 -7.78
CA GLY A 153 -0.05 14.41 -9.05
C GLY A 153 -1.08 15.41 -9.59
N SER A 154 -0.71 16.23 -10.56
CA SER A 154 -1.60 17.19 -11.21
C SER A 154 -1.70 16.99 -12.72
N GLY A 155 -0.90 16.08 -13.27
CA GLY A 155 -0.84 15.78 -14.70
C GLY A 155 -1.14 14.31 -15.03
N PRO A 156 -0.76 13.86 -16.22
CA PRO A 156 -0.87 12.46 -16.59
C PRO A 156 -0.01 11.58 -15.67
N VAL A 157 -0.50 10.38 -15.40
CA VAL A 157 0.22 9.34 -14.68
C VAL A 157 0.70 8.32 -15.69
N GLU A 158 1.94 7.90 -15.58
CA GLU A 158 2.53 6.84 -16.41
C GLU A 158 3.06 5.72 -15.52
N LEU A 159 2.64 4.49 -15.85
CA LEU A 159 3.25 3.27 -15.34
C LEU A 159 4.08 2.68 -16.46
N TRP A 160 5.40 2.78 -16.31
CA TRP A 160 6.37 2.28 -17.26
C TRP A 160 7.13 1.11 -16.67
N GLY A 161 7.38 0.07 -17.46
CA GLY A 161 8.17 -1.07 -17.05
C GLY A 161 9.18 -1.47 -18.11
N SER A 162 10.33 -1.95 -17.70
CA SER A 162 11.35 -2.51 -18.57
C SER A 162 12.03 -3.70 -17.92
N ARG A 163 12.49 -4.62 -18.76
CA ARG A 163 13.35 -5.72 -18.36
C ARG A 163 14.78 -5.46 -18.80
N ASP A 164 15.70 -5.64 -17.85
CA ASP A 164 17.15 -5.71 -18.10
C ASP A 164 17.63 -7.17 -18.03
N GLU A 165 18.92 -7.43 -18.14
CA GLU A 165 19.50 -8.79 -18.10
C GLU A 165 19.27 -9.50 -16.75
N THR A 166 19.36 -8.78 -15.63
CA THR A 166 19.30 -9.33 -14.27
C THR A 166 18.12 -8.82 -13.44
N SER A 167 17.45 -7.77 -13.90
CA SER A 167 16.40 -7.10 -13.13
C SER A 167 15.24 -6.66 -14.00
N VAL A 168 14.14 -6.34 -13.34
CA VAL A 168 13.02 -5.63 -13.93
C VAL A 168 12.83 -4.31 -13.19
N ARG A 169 12.71 -3.24 -13.96
CA ARG A 169 12.40 -1.91 -13.43
C ARG A 169 10.97 -1.52 -13.75
N VAL A 170 10.26 -1.04 -12.74
CA VAL A 170 8.90 -0.50 -12.90
C VAL A 170 8.88 0.90 -12.31
N GLU A 171 8.40 1.87 -13.07
CA GLU A 171 8.32 3.25 -12.62
C GLU A 171 6.89 3.77 -12.70
N VAL A 172 6.47 4.44 -11.64
CA VAL A 172 5.24 5.22 -11.59
C VAL A 172 5.63 6.69 -11.59
N ARG A 173 5.32 7.37 -12.69
CA ARG A 173 5.62 8.78 -12.89
C ARG A 173 4.34 9.60 -12.89
N ASN A 174 4.34 10.72 -12.24
CA ASN A 174 3.31 11.74 -12.38
C ASN A 174 3.93 13.09 -12.67
N ALA A 175 3.34 13.85 -13.57
CA ALA A 175 3.70 15.24 -13.73
C ALA A 175 3.15 16.04 -12.55
N GLY A 176 3.94 16.95 -11.99
CA GLY A 176 3.52 17.88 -10.95
C GLY A 176 3.36 19.29 -11.50
N VAL A 177 2.55 20.10 -10.83
CA VAL A 177 2.62 21.58 -11.01
C VAL A 177 3.56 22.11 -9.96
N LYS A 178 4.47 23.01 -10.32
CA LYS A 178 5.23 23.82 -9.35
C LYS A 178 4.24 24.39 -8.34
N ARG A 179 4.13 23.77 -7.18
CA ARG A 179 3.41 24.40 -6.08
C ARG A 179 4.26 25.57 -5.62
N ALA A 180 3.86 26.77 -5.97
CA ALA A 180 4.25 27.93 -5.18
C ALA A 180 4.00 27.54 -3.70
N ARG A 181 5.03 27.75 -2.84
CA ARG A 181 5.00 27.42 -1.40
C ARG A 181 3.65 27.82 -0.80
N ALA A 182 2.71 26.88 -0.75
CA ALA A 182 1.45 27.09 -0.07
C ALA A 182 1.70 26.89 1.44
N LYS A 183 1.36 27.92 2.23
CA LYS A 183 1.34 27.89 3.69
C LYS A 183 0.63 26.63 4.19
N PRO A 184 1.08 25.99 5.27
CA PRO A 184 0.42 24.83 5.84
C PRO A 184 -0.94 25.24 6.40
N ALA A 185 -2.00 24.95 5.69
CA ALA A 185 -3.35 25.01 6.23
C ALA A 185 -3.58 23.76 7.10
N GLY A 186 -4.01 23.97 8.34
CA GLY A 186 -4.09 23.05 9.48
C GLY A 186 -4.95 21.78 9.37
N ARG A 187 -5.02 21.13 8.20
CA ARG A 187 -5.65 19.81 7.97
C ARG A 187 -4.69 18.76 7.37
N ALA A 188 -3.38 19.02 7.40
CA ALA A 188 -2.38 18.19 6.71
C ALA A 188 -1.93 16.96 7.50
N ALA A 189 -2.01 16.95 8.83
CA ALA A 189 -1.41 15.90 9.66
C ALA A 189 -1.98 14.49 9.40
N GLY A 190 -3.28 14.33 9.18
CA GLY A 190 -3.89 13.03 8.90
C GLY A 190 -3.55 12.48 7.51
N ARG A 191 -3.40 13.36 6.52
CA ARG A 191 -3.05 12.97 5.13
C ARG A 191 -1.56 12.66 4.97
N GLU A 192 -0.67 13.31 5.73
CA GLU A 192 0.77 12.98 5.74
C GLU A 192 1.04 11.62 6.39
N GLN A 193 0.35 11.29 7.47
CA GLN A 193 0.45 9.98 8.10
C GLN A 193 -0.07 8.85 7.18
N GLN A 194 -1.09 9.11 6.37
CA GLN A 194 -1.64 8.16 5.41
C GLN A 194 -0.72 7.96 4.19
N ARG A 195 -0.03 9.01 3.71
CA ARG A 195 1.03 8.95 2.68
C ARG A 195 2.21 8.08 3.13
N GLY A 196 2.68 8.26 4.36
CA GLY A 196 3.78 7.48 4.91
C GLY A 196 3.48 5.98 4.97
N ARG A 197 2.22 5.62 5.24
CA ARG A 197 1.81 4.21 5.35
C ARG A 197 1.77 3.50 3.99
N GLY A 198 1.17 4.09 2.97
CA GLY A 198 1.07 3.46 1.64
C GLY A 198 2.44 3.20 1.01
N LEU A 199 3.35 4.18 1.09
CA LEU A 199 4.73 4.03 0.62
C LEU A 199 5.51 3.03 1.48
N ALA A 200 5.32 3.01 2.79
CA ALA A 200 5.97 2.03 3.67
C ALA A 200 5.51 0.60 3.40
N ILE A 201 4.21 0.39 3.12
CA ILE A 201 3.67 -0.91 2.71
C ILE A 201 4.25 -1.32 1.36
N ALA A 202 4.31 -0.40 0.38
CA ALA A 202 4.89 -0.67 -0.93
C ALA A 202 6.38 -1.03 -0.81
N ALA A 203 7.16 -0.25 -0.06
CA ALA A 203 8.58 -0.51 0.16
C ALA A 203 8.80 -1.90 0.74
N ARG A 204 8.06 -2.25 1.79
CA ARG A 204 8.17 -3.55 2.43
C ARG A 204 7.79 -4.71 1.51
N SER A 205 6.71 -4.59 0.74
CA SER A 205 6.29 -5.65 -0.19
C SER A 205 7.32 -5.87 -1.31
N ILE A 206 8.02 -4.82 -1.71
CA ILE A 206 9.09 -4.84 -2.70
C ILE A 206 10.37 -5.45 -2.08
N GLU A 207 10.72 -5.09 -0.84
CA GLU A 207 11.83 -5.67 -0.09
C GLU A 207 11.61 -7.17 0.17
N ASP A 208 10.40 -7.58 0.53
CA ASP A 208 10.02 -9.00 0.70
C ASP A 208 10.20 -9.81 -0.61
N ALA A 209 10.18 -9.15 -1.77
CA ALA A 209 10.46 -9.71 -3.09
C ALA A 209 11.94 -9.58 -3.51
N GLY A 210 12.82 -9.14 -2.61
CA GLY A 210 14.24 -8.93 -2.87
C GLY A 210 14.57 -7.68 -3.68
N GLY A 211 13.60 -6.77 -3.84
CA GLY A 211 13.73 -5.54 -4.63
C GLY A 211 13.99 -4.30 -3.81
N THR A 212 14.04 -3.17 -4.49
CA THR A 212 14.21 -1.84 -3.90
C THR A 212 13.19 -0.86 -4.45
N LEU A 213 12.72 0.07 -3.59
CA LEU A 213 11.87 1.20 -3.97
C LEU A 213 12.63 2.50 -3.74
N ARG A 214 12.67 3.36 -4.76
CA ARG A 214 13.18 4.73 -4.66
C ARG A 214 12.06 5.69 -5.07
N VAL A 215 11.94 6.80 -4.35
CA VAL A 215 10.98 7.86 -4.66
C VAL A 215 11.73 9.16 -4.78
N GLU A 216 11.68 9.74 -5.97
CA GLU A 216 12.35 10.99 -6.29
C GLU A 216 11.31 12.05 -6.64
N HIS A 217 11.59 13.28 -6.22
CA HIS A 217 10.76 14.43 -6.54
C HIS A 217 11.47 15.24 -7.62
N ASP A 218 10.76 15.45 -8.75
CA ASP A 218 11.25 16.28 -9.81
C ASP A 218 11.27 17.75 -9.36
N PRO A 219 12.38 18.48 -9.53
CA PRO A 219 12.46 19.92 -9.22
C PRO A 219 11.43 20.76 -9.99
N GLU A 220 10.97 20.31 -11.14
CA GLU A 220 9.92 20.96 -11.94
C GLU A 220 8.50 20.62 -11.47
N GLY A 221 8.37 19.81 -10.43
CA GLY A 221 7.11 19.40 -9.80
C GLY A 221 6.57 18.11 -10.40
N GLY A 222 6.91 17.01 -9.83
CA GLY A 222 6.46 15.66 -10.17
C GLY A 222 7.04 14.68 -9.17
N THR A 223 6.70 13.43 -9.33
CA THR A 223 7.26 12.35 -8.53
C THR A 223 7.50 11.14 -9.42
N VAL A 224 8.64 10.52 -9.25
CA VAL A 224 8.99 9.24 -9.87
C VAL A 224 9.22 8.24 -8.75
N ALA A 225 8.39 7.21 -8.71
CA ALA A 225 8.60 6.05 -7.83
C ALA A 225 9.15 4.91 -8.69
N SER A 226 10.41 4.54 -8.46
CA SER A 226 11.12 3.50 -9.20
C SER A 226 11.26 2.25 -8.34
N VAL A 227 10.78 1.14 -8.85
CA VAL A 227 10.88 -0.20 -8.27
C VAL A 227 11.86 -1.01 -9.10
N GLU A 228 12.80 -1.66 -8.44
CA GLU A 228 13.71 -2.61 -9.06
C GLU A 228 13.59 -3.97 -8.38
N LEU A 229 13.36 -5.02 -9.16
CA LEU A 229 13.16 -6.39 -8.68
C LEU A 229 14.13 -7.34 -9.40
N PRO A 230 14.77 -8.29 -8.69
CA PRO A 230 15.60 -9.30 -9.34
C PRO A 230 14.72 -10.24 -10.18
N LEU A 231 15.22 -10.63 -11.35
CA LEU A 231 14.57 -11.66 -12.15
C LEU A 231 14.60 -13.00 -11.42
N ALA A 232 13.55 -13.79 -11.58
CA ALA A 232 13.58 -15.17 -11.15
C ALA A 232 14.64 -15.92 -11.97
N GLU A 233 15.46 -16.70 -11.29
CA GLU A 233 16.32 -17.66 -11.99
C GLU A 233 15.47 -18.62 -12.81
N PRO A 234 15.93 -19.02 -14.02
CA PRO A 234 15.17 -19.88 -14.92
C PRO A 234 14.90 -21.27 -14.34
#